data_35aaf6949c250871bb839a71eb96576d
#
_entry.id   35aaf6949c250871bb839a71eb96576d
#
_cell.length_a   1.000
_cell.length_b   1.000
_cell.length_c   1.000
_cell.angle_alpha   90.00
_cell.angle_beta   90.00
_cell.angle_gamma   90.00
#
_symmetry.space_group_name_H-M   'P 1'
#
loop_
_entity.id
_entity.type
_entity.pdbx_description
1 polymer ?
#
loop_
_entity_poly.entity_id
_entity_poly.type
_entity_poly.pdbx_seq_one_letter_code
_entity_poly.pdbx_strand_id
1 'polypeptide(L)'
;LQTIRLWFSDYLTWLSTHRYGINEMEAKNNHGTCWTMQVAAFASFTQNEEMLRFCRERYRSVLLPNQMAADGSFPLELERTKPYGYSLFNLDAMTTLCHLLTTPEENLWDYTTTDGRNIEKGISWLFPFVKDKGSWQRQPDIMFWEEWPVAHPFLLFGSLHHYRKEYFQTWKQLEHFPTNEEVIRNLPIRHPLLWLN
;
A
#
# COMPACT_ATOMS: atom_id res chain seq x y z
N LEU A 1 -23.22 2.04 -16.20
CA LEU A 1 -22.64 1.41 -15.01
C LEU A 1 -22.46 -0.09 -15.20
N GLN A 2 -23.48 -0.82 -15.71
CA GLN A 2 -23.42 -2.29 -15.89
C GLN A 2 -22.30 -2.72 -16.85
N THR A 3 -22.11 -2.05 -17.99
CA THR A 3 -21.04 -2.33 -18.95
C THR A 3 -19.65 -2.19 -18.31
N ILE A 4 -19.47 -1.16 -17.47
CA ILE A 4 -18.20 -0.96 -16.76
C ILE A 4 -17.95 -2.07 -15.74
N ARG A 5 -19.00 -2.49 -15.01
CA ARG A 5 -18.88 -3.63 -14.08
C ARG A 5 -18.48 -4.94 -14.78
N LEU A 6 -19.09 -5.23 -15.94
CA LEU A 6 -18.72 -6.40 -16.73
C LEU A 6 -17.27 -6.35 -17.17
N TRP A 7 -16.79 -5.20 -17.66
CA TRP A 7 -15.40 -5.02 -18.06
C TRP A 7 -14.43 -5.27 -16.88
N PHE A 8 -14.71 -4.73 -15.69
CA PHE A 8 -13.89 -4.98 -14.51
C PHE A 8 -13.99 -6.44 -14.02
N SER A 9 -15.13 -7.11 -14.20
CA SER A 9 -15.26 -8.55 -13.91
C SER A 9 -14.39 -9.40 -14.85
N ASP A 10 -14.37 -9.08 -16.13
CA ASP A 10 -13.52 -9.76 -17.11
C ASP A 10 -12.03 -9.51 -16.81
N TYR A 11 -11.66 -8.28 -16.46
CA TYR A 11 -10.30 -7.95 -16.08
C TYR A 11 -9.88 -8.63 -14.79
N LEU A 12 -10.76 -8.70 -13.79
CA LEU A 12 -10.52 -9.46 -12.55
C LEU A 12 -10.27 -10.95 -12.84
N THR A 13 -11.07 -11.55 -13.72
CA THR A 13 -10.88 -12.91 -14.19
C THR A 13 -9.52 -13.08 -14.86
N TRP A 14 -9.15 -12.15 -15.77
CA TRP A 14 -7.84 -12.20 -16.44
C TRP A 14 -6.69 -12.09 -15.42
N LEU A 15 -6.74 -11.15 -14.48
CA LEU A 15 -5.71 -11.00 -13.45
C LEU A 15 -5.51 -12.25 -12.60
N SER A 16 -6.60 -12.99 -12.32
CA SER A 16 -6.57 -14.15 -11.44
C SER A 16 -6.32 -15.49 -12.16
N THR A 17 -6.43 -15.53 -13.51
CA THR A 17 -6.33 -16.78 -14.28
C THR A 17 -5.22 -16.77 -15.35
N HIS A 18 -4.88 -15.60 -15.90
CA HIS A 18 -3.87 -15.52 -16.94
C HIS A 18 -2.46 -15.58 -16.35
N ARG A 19 -1.53 -16.28 -17.03
CA ARG A 19 -0.16 -16.48 -16.56
C ARG A 19 0.57 -15.20 -16.12
N TYR A 20 0.36 -14.09 -16.81
CA TYR A 20 0.99 -12.81 -16.44
C TYR A 20 0.40 -12.22 -15.16
N GLY A 21 -0.92 -12.33 -14.96
CA GLY A 21 -1.55 -11.93 -13.70
C GLY A 21 -1.08 -12.79 -12.54
N ILE A 22 -0.96 -14.11 -12.74
CA ILE A 22 -0.45 -15.04 -11.72
C ILE A 22 1.02 -14.74 -11.39
N ASN A 23 1.87 -14.45 -12.38
CA ASN A 23 3.26 -14.09 -12.15
C ASN A 23 3.39 -12.80 -11.31
N GLU A 24 2.57 -11.78 -11.56
CA GLU A 24 2.52 -10.57 -10.73
C GLU A 24 2.02 -10.87 -9.32
N MET A 25 1.01 -11.72 -9.18
CA MET A 25 0.53 -12.18 -7.88
C MET A 25 1.65 -12.82 -7.06
N GLU A 26 2.45 -13.69 -7.67
CA GLU A 26 3.50 -14.45 -7.00
C GLU A 26 4.77 -13.63 -6.72
N ALA A 27 4.88 -12.41 -7.24
CA ALA A 27 6.00 -11.54 -6.96
C ALA A 27 6.11 -11.24 -5.46
N LYS A 28 7.33 -11.35 -4.93
CA LYS A 28 7.60 -11.26 -3.48
C LYS A 28 7.76 -9.84 -2.95
N ASN A 29 7.72 -8.85 -3.84
CA ASN A 29 7.89 -7.43 -3.55
C ASN A 29 6.59 -6.64 -3.82
N ASN A 30 6.68 -5.31 -3.98
CA ASN A 30 5.55 -4.42 -4.24
C ASN A 30 4.64 -4.87 -5.39
N HIS A 31 5.13 -5.60 -6.39
CA HIS A 31 4.33 -6.13 -7.50
C HIS A 31 3.19 -7.03 -6.98
N GLY A 32 3.49 -7.98 -6.08
CA GLY A 32 2.45 -8.83 -5.47
C GLY A 32 1.47 -8.05 -4.61
N THR A 33 1.93 -6.98 -3.93
CA THR A 33 1.06 -6.07 -3.18
C THR A 33 0.13 -5.30 -4.11
N CYS A 34 0.66 -4.72 -5.19
CA CYS A 34 -0.11 -3.96 -6.17
C CYS A 34 -1.14 -4.84 -6.90
N TRP A 35 -0.74 -6.07 -7.26
CA TRP A 35 -1.69 -7.04 -7.81
C TRP A 35 -2.87 -7.26 -6.85
N THR A 36 -2.58 -7.54 -5.58
CA THR A 36 -3.62 -7.80 -4.58
C THR A 36 -4.51 -6.57 -4.36
N MET A 37 -3.93 -5.36 -4.37
CA MET A 37 -4.66 -4.09 -4.24
C MET A 37 -5.60 -3.85 -5.42
N GLN A 38 -5.15 -4.08 -6.66
CA GLN A 38 -6.01 -3.97 -7.85
C GLN A 38 -7.15 -4.97 -7.80
N VAL A 39 -6.85 -6.23 -7.48
CA VAL A 39 -7.87 -7.29 -7.35
C VAL A 39 -8.89 -6.94 -6.28
N ALA A 40 -8.46 -6.44 -5.10
CA ALA A 40 -9.35 -6.02 -4.04
C ALA A 40 -10.27 -4.86 -4.47
N ALA A 41 -9.72 -3.84 -5.17
CA ALA A 41 -10.49 -2.72 -5.67
C ALA A 41 -11.54 -3.15 -6.71
N PHE A 42 -11.15 -4.02 -7.65
CA PHE A 42 -12.07 -4.52 -8.67
C PHE A 42 -13.11 -5.48 -8.09
N ALA A 43 -12.72 -6.33 -7.14
CA ALA A 43 -13.64 -7.22 -6.42
C ALA A 43 -14.68 -6.43 -5.62
N SER A 44 -14.28 -5.35 -4.96
CA SER A 44 -15.20 -4.44 -4.26
C SER A 44 -16.19 -3.79 -5.23
N PHE A 45 -15.70 -3.24 -6.35
CA PHE A 45 -16.55 -2.60 -7.36
C PHE A 45 -17.51 -3.57 -8.04
N THR A 46 -17.10 -4.83 -8.27
CA THR A 46 -17.91 -5.88 -8.90
C THR A 46 -18.73 -6.70 -7.90
N GLN A 47 -18.56 -6.44 -6.59
CA GLN A 47 -19.22 -7.18 -5.50
C GLN A 47 -18.83 -8.67 -5.47
N ASN A 48 -17.58 -8.98 -5.75
CA ASN A 48 -17.04 -10.34 -5.72
C ASN A 48 -16.47 -10.66 -4.34
N GLU A 49 -17.32 -11.17 -3.45
CA GLU A 49 -16.97 -11.49 -2.05
C GLU A 49 -15.92 -12.61 -1.93
N GLU A 50 -15.87 -13.53 -2.87
CA GLU A 50 -14.87 -14.59 -2.88
C GLU A 50 -13.46 -14.00 -3.05
N MET A 51 -13.29 -13.09 -4.01
CA MET A 51 -12.00 -12.43 -4.25
C MET A 51 -11.64 -11.46 -3.13
N LEU A 52 -12.60 -10.81 -2.48
CA LEU A 52 -12.33 -10.00 -1.29
C LEU A 52 -11.80 -10.84 -0.13
N ARG A 53 -12.40 -12.02 0.14
CA ARG A 53 -11.88 -12.96 1.15
C ARG A 53 -10.49 -13.46 0.79
N PHE A 54 -10.26 -13.81 -0.48
CA PHE A 54 -8.94 -14.22 -0.97
C PHE A 54 -7.89 -13.13 -0.72
N CYS A 55 -8.19 -11.87 -1.04
CA CYS A 55 -7.27 -10.74 -0.82
C CYS A 55 -6.96 -10.51 0.68
N ARG A 56 -7.97 -10.63 1.57
CA ARG A 56 -7.75 -10.54 3.02
C ARG A 56 -6.81 -11.64 3.51
N GLU A 57 -7.09 -12.87 3.14
CA GLU A 57 -6.23 -13.99 3.54
C GLU A 57 -4.82 -13.84 2.98
N ARG A 58 -4.69 -13.42 1.72
CA ARG A 58 -3.39 -13.18 1.10
C ARG A 58 -2.60 -12.06 1.82
N TYR A 59 -3.26 -10.98 2.22
CA TYR A 59 -2.62 -9.92 3.01
C TYR A 59 -2.03 -10.49 4.31
N ARG A 60 -2.81 -11.30 5.04
CA ARG A 60 -2.45 -11.85 6.34
C ARG A 60 -1.39 -12.95 6.26
N SER A 61 -1.51 -13.85 5.31
CA SER A 61 -0.68 -15.07 5.24
C SER A 61 0.54 -14.94 4.32
N VAL A 62 0.51 -14.00 3.36
CA VAL A 62 1.57 -13.86 2.35
C VAL A 62 2.23 -12.49 2.39
N LEU A 63 1.47 -11.39 2.20
CA LEU A 63 2.09 -10.09 1.98
C LEU A 63 2.77 -9.57 3.25
N LEU A 64 2.02 -9.40 4.32
CA LEU A 64 2.56 -8.84 5.56
C LEU A 64 3.72 -9.68 6.15
N PRO A 65 3.59 -11.02 6.32
CA PRO A 65 4.66 -11.81 6.91
C PRO A 65 5.91 -11.98 6.03
N ASN A 66 5.78 -11.90 4.69
CA ASN A 66 6.91 -12.17 3.80
C ASN A 66 7.59 -10.91 3.27
N GLN A 67 6.92 -9.77 3.27
CA GLN A 67 7.48 -8.53 2.73
C GLN A 67 8.01 -7.59 3.81
N MET A 68 7.43 -7.62 5.02
CA MET A 68 7.85 -6.77 6.12
C MET A 68 8.81 -7.50 7.04
N ALA A 69 9.91 -6.87 7.43
CA ALA A 69 10.81 -7.35 8.47
C ALA A 69 10.24 -7.06 9.88
N ALA A 70 10.84 -7.64 10.92
CA ALA A 70 10.38 -7.48 12.30
C ALA A 70 10.43 -6.01 12.79
N ASP A 71 11.32 -5.19 12.22
CA ASP A 71 11.44 -3.76 12.50
C ASP A 71 10.44 -2.88 11.73
N GLY A 72 9.67 -3.45 10.80
CA GLY A 72 8.73 -2.73 9.94
C GLY A 72 9.27 -2.35 8.56
N SER A 73 10.56 -2.58 8.28
CA SER A 73 11.18 -2.31 6.98
C SER A 73 10.73 -3.29 5.89
N PHE A 74 10.99 -2.94 4.63
CA PHE A 74 10.70 -3.77 3.45
C PHE A 74 12.01 -4.20 2.76
N PRO A 75 12.66 -5.30 3.18
CA PRO A 75 14.00 -5.68 2.72
C PRO A 75 14.14 -5.74 1.20
N LEU A 76 13.15 -6.34 0.51
CA LEU A 76 13.17 -6.47 -0.96
C LEU A 76 13.06 -5.13 -1.70
N GLU A 77 12.43 -4.12 -1.09
CA GLU A 77 12.38 -2.76 -1.64
C GLU A 77 13.69 -2.01 -1.36
N LEU A 78 14.28 -2.25 -0.18
CA LEU A 78 15.54 -1.62 0.23
C LEU A 78 16.76 -2.07 -0.59
N GLU A 79 16.69 -3.24 -1.22
CA GLU A 79 17.72 -3.76 -2.13
C GLU A 79 17.61 -3.21 -3.57
N ARG A 80 16.57 -2.40 -3.85
CA ARG A 80 16.31 -1.85 -5.18
C ARG A 80 17.09 -0.55 -5.41
N THR A 81 17.06 -0.07 -6.67
CA THR A 81 17.71 1.19 -7.09
C THR A 81 17.03 2.45 -6.55
N LYS A 82 15.80 2.34 -6.12
CA LYS A 82 15.00 3.42 -5.49
C LYS A 82 14.44 2.94 -4.15
N PRO A 83 15.31 2.65 -3.14
CA PRO A 83 14.90 2.00 -1.90
C PRO A 83 13.88 2.82 -1.09
N TYR A 84 13.98 4.13 -1.11
CA TYR A 84 13.06 5.03 -0.42
C TYR A 84 11.70 5.07 -1.11
N GLY A 85 11.66 5.42 -2.40
CA GLY A 85 10.43 5.51 -3.18
C GLY A 85 9.67 4.18 -3.26
N TYR A 86 10.37 3.04 -3.43
CA TYR A 86 9.71 1.74 -3.43
C TYR A 86 9.17 1.34 -2.05
N SER A 87 9.84 1.73 -0.95
CA SER A 87 9.32 1.50 0.40
C SER A 87 8.05 2.33 0.66
N LEU A 88 8.04 3.61 0.26
CA LEU A 88 6.86 4.48 0.31
C LEU A 88 5.69 3.87 -0.48
N PHE A 89 5.95 3.49 -1.73
CA PHE A 89 4.95 2.91 -2.62
C PHE A 89 4.36 1.60 -2.09
N ASN A 90 5.21 0.68 -1.59
CA ASN A 90 4.72 -0.58 -1.04
C ASN A 90 3.89 -0.38 0.22
N LEU A 91 4.29 0.56 1.09
CA LEU A 91 3.53 0.89 2.30
C LEU A 91 2.18 1.53 1.95
N ASP A 92 2.13 2.45 0.98
CA ASP A 92 0.88 3.03 0.48
C ASP A 92 -0.06 1.95 -0.07
N ALA A 93 0.46 1.00 -0.85
CA ALA A 93 -0.33 -0.11 -1.37
C ALA A 93 -0.85 -1.04 -0.26
N MET A 94 -0.03 -1.35 0.75
CA MET A 94 -0.44 -2.17 1.90
C MET A 94 -1.51 -1.48 2.76
N THR A 95 -1.38 -0.20 3.03
CA THR A 95 -2.39 0.55 3.79
C THR A 95 -3.68 0.75 3.00
N THR A 96 -3.59 0.86 1.67
CA THR A 96 -4.76 0.84 0.79
C THR A 96 -5.50 -0.50 0.89
N LEU A 97 -4.78 -1.63 0.97
CA LEU A 97 -5.39 -2.94 1.23
C LEU A 97 -6.09 -2.97 2.60
N CYS A 98 -5.45 -2.46 3.65
CA CYS A 98 -6.09 -2.38 4.97
C CYS A 98 -7.40 -1.58 4.89
N HIS A 99 -7.39 -0.45 4.17
CA HIS A 99 -8.57 0.40 4.01
C HIS A 99 -9.70 -0.28 3.21
N LEU A 100 -9.37 -0.95 2.09
CA LEU A 100 -10.34 -1.61 1.22
C LEU A 100 -10.95 -2.88 1.82
N LEU A 101 -10.18 -3.62 2.63
CA LEU A 101 -10.51 -4.98 3.04
C LEU A 101 -10.98 -5.09 4.50
N THR A 102 -10.85 -4.04 5.30
CA THR A 102 -11.38 -4.00 6.67
C THR A 102 -12.90 -4.09 6.67
N THR A 103 -13.43 -4.96 7.51
CA THR A 103 -14.87 -5.11 7.79
C THR A 103 -15.12 -4.94 9.28
N PRO A 104 -16.38 -4.80 9.73
CA PRO A 104 -16.69 -4.77 11.17
C PRO A 104 -16.21 -6.02 11.93
N GLU A 105 -16.18 -7.18 11.26
CA GLU A 105 -15.76 -8.46 11.84
C GLU A 105 -14.26 -8.68 11.75
N GLU A 106 -13.56 -8.04 10.80
CA GLU A 106 -12.15 -8.25 10.53
C GLU A 106 -11.42 -6.94 10.18
N ASN A 107 -10.74 -6.38 11.17
CA ASN A 107 -9.99 -5.14 11.02
C ASN A 107 -8.51 -5.44 10.67
N LEU A 108 -8.11 -5.19 9.43
CA LEU A 108 -6.72 -5.42 8.99
C LEU A 108 -5.73 -4.39 9.56
N TRP A 109 -6.18 -3.24 10.05
CA TRP A 109 -5.34 -2.27 10.74
C TRP A 109 -4.85 -2.79 12.10
N ASP A 110 -5.64 -3.65 12.76
CA ASP A 110 -5.31 -4.26 14.05
C ASP A 110 -4.65 -5.62 13.90
N TYR A 111 -4.60 -6.17 12.68
CA TYR A 111 -4.03 -7.48 12.45
C TYR A 111 -2.54 -7.50 12.76
N THR A 112 -2.13 -8.48 13.56
CA THR A 112 -0.73 -8.72 13.94
C THR A 112 -0.38 -10.18 13.70
N THR A 113 0.74 -10.43 13.03
CA THR A 113 1.28 -11.78 12.83
C THR A 113 1.77 -12.38 14.16
N THR A 114 1.96 -13.70 14.20
CA THR A 114 2.44 -14.39 15.41
C THR A 114 3.80 -13.90 15.90
N ASP A 115 4.64 -13.37 15.02
CA ASP A 115 5.94 -12.78 15.33
C ASP A 115 5.89 -11.24 15.50
N GLY A 116 4.69 -10.68 15.58
CA GLY A 116 4.46 -9.29 15.96
C GLY A 116 4.56 -8.27 14.84
N ARG A 117 4.59 -8.66 13.55
CA ARG A 117 4.51 -7.72 12.43
C ARG A 117 3.08 -7.23 12.27
N ASN A 118 2.92 -5.94 12.02
CA ASN A 118 1.64 -5.28 11.71
C ASN A 118 1.88 -4.02 10.89
N ILE A 119 0.83 -3.45 10.34
CA ILE A 119 0.94 -2.29 9.45
C ILE A 119 1.46 -1.04 10.17
N GLU A 120 1.13 -0.86 11.46
CA GLU A 120 1.64 0.24 12.27
C GLU A 120 3.17 0.23 12.40
N LYS A 121 3.80 -0.94 12.47
CA LYS A 121 5.27 -1.05 12.46
C LYS A 121 5.85 -0.53 11.14
N GLY A 122 5.22 -0.83 10.01
CA GLY A 122 5.66 -0.31 8.70
C GLY A 122 5.57 1.22 8.65
N ILE A 123 4.46 1.78 9.11
CA ILE A 123 4.27 3.22 9.19
C ILE A 123 5.29 3.84 10.15
N SER A 124 5.43 3.29 11.36
CA SER A 124 6.36 3.80 12.39
C SER A 124 7.82 3.74 11.95
N TRP A 125 8.20 2.72 11.19
CA TRP A 125 9.55 2.59 10.65
C TRP A 125 9.86 3.65 9.60
N LEU A 126 8.91 3.93 8.68
CA LEU A 126 9.13 4.86 7.56
C LEU A 126 8.88 6.32 7.94
N PHE A 127 8.01 6.58 8.91
CA PHE A 127 7.57 7.92 9.32
C PHE A 127 8.70 8.91 9.65
N PRO A 128 9.76 8.55 10.42
CA PRO A 128 10.86 9.46 10.69
C PRO A 128 11.51 10.00 9.42
N PHE A 129 11.67 9.17 8.40
CA PHE A 129 12.28 9.53 7.12
C PHE A 129 11.35 10.35 6.22
N VAL A 130 10.04 10.22 6.40
CA VAL A 130 9.06 11.08 5.73
C VAL A 130 9.01 12.46 6.40
N LYS A 131 9.11 12.51 7.71
CA LYS A 131 9.14 13.75 8.48
C LYS A 131 10.43 14.53 8.27
N ASP A 132 11.54 13.83 8.19
CA ASP A 132 12.87 14.38 7.91
C ASP A 132 13.64 13.44 6.96
N LYS A 133 13.55 13.71 5.65
CA LYS A 133 14.26 12.94 4.63
C LYS A 133 15.78 12.94 4.84
N GLY A 134 16.34 13.99 5.43
CA GLY A 134 17.75 14.07 5.77
C GLY A 134 18.22 13.01 6.76
N SER A 135 17.30 12.43 7.52
CA SER A 135 17.58 11.31 8.44
C SER A 135 17.72 9.95 7.75
N TRP A 136 17.43 9.83 6.44
CA TRP A 136 17.59 8.58 5.69
C TRP A 136 19.07 8.16 5.60
N GLN A 137 19.42 7.07 6.28
CA GLN A 137 20.80 6.61 6.40
C GLN A 137 21.21 5.54 5.39
N ARG A 138 20.35 5.25 4.42
CA ARG A 138 20.61 4.27 3.36
C ARG A 138 20.95 4.99 2.06
N GLN A 139 21.25 4.22 1.02
CA GLN A 139 21.47 4.80 -0.31
C GLN A 139 20.21 5.58 -0.74
N PRO A 140 20.35 6.83 -1.20
CA PRO A 140 19.24 7.57 -1.79
C PRO A 140 18.80 6.92 -3.11
N ASP A 141 17.57 7.19 -3.53
CA ASP A 141 17.07 6.76 -4.82
C ASP A 141 17.94 7.36 -5.94
N ILE A 142 18.33 6.54 -6.93
CA ILE A 142 19.14 6.99 -8.06
C ILE A 142 18.39 7.97 -8.99
N MET A 143 17.05 8.00 -8.91
CA MET A 143 16.15 8.89 -9.65
C MET A 143 14.98 9.29 -8.74
N PHE A 144 14.46 10.49 -8.98
CA PHE A 144 13.28 11.03 -8.29
C PHE A 144 13.45 11.22 -6.77
N TRP A 145 14.68 11.23 -6.28
CA TRP A 145 14.95 11.46 -4.86
C TRP A 145 14.34 12.76 -4.34
N GLU A 146 14.48 13.85 -5.10
CA GLU A 146 13.99 15.17 -4.69
C GLU A 146 12.45 15.29 -4.72
N GLU A 147 11.80 14.42 -5.49
CA GLU A 147 10.35 14.41 -5.66
C GLU A 147 9.60 13.77 -4.47
N TRP A 148 10.30 13.03 -3.63
CA TRP A 148 9.77 12.39 -2.43
C TRP A 148 10.21 13.12 -1.16
N PRO A 149 9.43 13.04 -0.04
CA PRO A 149 8.10 12.47 0.05
C PRO A 149 7.00 13.45 -0.39
N VAL A 150 5.80 12.93 -0.66
CA VAL A 150 4.57 13.69 -0.89
C VAL A 150 3.51 13.36 0.16
N ALA A 151 2.30 13.89 0.06
CA ALA A 151 1.21 13.61 1.00
C ALA A 151 0.69 12.17 0.88
N HIS A 152 1.49 11.22 1.34
CA HIS A 152 1.21 9.79 1.27
C HIS A 152 -0.10 9.39 1.96
N PRO A 153 -0.97 8.58 1.31
CA PRO A 153 -2.21 8.07 1.89
C PRO A 153 -2.02 7.34 3.22
N PHE A 154 -0.93 6.59 3.39
CA PHE A 154 -0.66 5.85 4.62
C PHE A 154 -0.58 6.73 5.87
N LEU A 155 -0.14 8.00 5.73
CA LEU A 155 -0.10 8.94 6.85
C LEU A 155 -1.51 9.35 7.29
N LEU A 156 -2.39 9.65 6.32
CA LEU A 156 -3.77 10.02 6.60
C LEU A 156 -4.52 8.85 7.23
N PHE A 157 -4.53 7.70 6.58
CA PHE A 157 -5.24 6.51 7.07
C PHE A 157 -4.66 6.00 8.39
N GLY A 158 -3.33 5.95 8.52
CA GLY A 158 -2.67 5.57 9.76
C GLY A 158 -2.99 6.52 10.92
N SER A 159 -3.14 7.83 10.65
CA SER A 159 -3.53 8.79 11.68
C SER A 159 -4.94 8.54 12.23
N LEU A 160 -5.86 8.09 11.37
CA LEU A 160 -7.24 7.81 11.74
C LEU A 160 -7.38 6.50 12.51
N HIS A 161 -6.69 5.45 12.06
CA HIS A 161 -6.81 4.11 12.65
C HIS A 161 -5.98 3.94 13.92
N HIS A 162 -4.77 4.54 13.99
CA HIS A 162 -3.88 4.45 15.15
C HIS A 162 -3.91 5.68 16.05
N TYR A 163 -4.78 6.66 15.76
CA TYR A 163 -4.94 7.90 16.52
C TYR A 163 -3.65 8.70 16.71
N ARG A 164 -2.73 8.65 15.72
CA ARG A 164 -1.44 9.33 15.72
C ARG A 164 -1.55 10.72 15.10
N LYS A 165 -1.72 11.74 15.94
CA LYS A 165 -1.85 13.13 15.48
C LYS A 165 -0.65 13.61 14.67
N GLU A 166 0.55 13.13 14.97
CA GLU A 166 1.77 13.48 14.25
C GLU A 166 1.75 13.04 12.77
N TYR A 167 1.14 11.89 12.43
CA TYR A 167 1.00 11.46 11.03
C TYR A 167 0.16 12.44 10.24
N PHE A 168 -0.97 12.86 10.80
CA PHE A 168 -1.84 13.85 10.17
C PHE A 168 -1.18 15.22 10.04
N GLN A 169 -0.45 15.68 11.07
CA GLN A 169 0.26 16.96 11.00
C GLN A 169 1.34 16.96 9.92
N THR A 170 2.11 15.88 9.81
CA THR A 170 3.12 15.72 8.74
C THR A 170 2.44 15.66 7.38
N TRP A 171 1.38 14.85 7.22
CA TRP A 171 0.62 14.73 5.98
C TRP A 171 0.15 16.10 5.45
N LYS A 172 -0.36 16.97 6.32
CA LYS A 172 -0.82 18.32 5.93
C LYS A 172 0.28 19.25 5.42
N GLN A 173 1.54 18.99 5.77
CA GLN A 173 2.68 19.83 5.40
C GLN A 173 3.34 19.39 4.09
N LEU A 174 3.04 18.18 3.63
CA LEU A 174 3.61 17.60 2.43
C LEU A 174 2.89 18.08 1.16
N GLU A 175 3.51 17.87 -0.01
CA GLU A 175 2.92 18.20 -1.32
C GLU A 175 1.72 17.30 -1.63
N HIS A 176 0.55 17.91 -1.83
CA HIS A 176 -0.72 17.21 -2.13
C HIS A 176 -1.01 17.06 -3.61
N PHE A 177 -0.36 17.84 -4.45
CA PHE A 177 -0.62 17.88 -5.89
C PHE A 177 0.67 17.73 -6.70
N PRO A 178 1.41 16.61 -6.52
CA PRO A 178 2.65 16.41 -7.24
C PRO A 178 2.41 16.47 -8.75
N THR A 179 3.35 17.06 -9.47
CA THR A 179 3.30 17.20 -10.94
C THR A 179 4.20 16.19 -11.66
N ASN A 180 5.13 15.57 -10.95
CA ASN A 180 6.02 14.56 -11.52
C ASN A 180 5.23 13.28 -11.84
N GLU A 181 5.31 12.81 -13.10
CA GLU A 181 4.55 11.64 -13.59
C GLU A 181 4.90 10.34 -12.84
N GLU A 182 6.16 10.15 -12.46
CA GLU A 182 6.58 8.97 -11.69
C GLU A 182 5.95 8.96 -10.30
N VAL A 183 5.91 10.10 -9.63
CA VAL A 183 5.27 10.26 -8.31
C VAL A 183 3.78 9.99 -8.41
N ILE A 184 3.11 10.61 -9.39
CA ILE A 184 1.67 10.43 -9.64
C ILE A 184 1.34 8.95 -9.88
N ARG A 185 2.14 8.28 -10.69
CA ARG A 185 1.96 6.86 -11.04
C ARG A 185 2.12 5.93 -9.82
N ASN A 186 2.98 6.30 -8.89
CA ASN A 186 3.27 5.51 -7.70
C ASN A 186 2.44 5.91 -6.46
N LEU A 187 1.41 6.73 -6.62
CA LEU A 187 0.41 7.00 -5.58
C LEU A 187 -0.85 6.14 -5.83
N PRO A 188 -1.08 5.08 -5.05
CA PRO A 188 -2.25 4.21 -5.23
C PRO A 188 -3.57 4.96 -5.06
N ILE A 189 -3.61 5.91 -4.13
CA ILE A 189 -4.74 6.79 -3.87
C ILE A 189 -4.25 8.24 -3.95
N ARG A 190 -4.60 8.92 -5.03
CA ARG A 190 -4.19 10.31 -5.27
C ARG A 190 -4.96 11.34 -4.45
N HIS A 191 -6.21 11.05 -4.11
CA HIS A 191 -7.11 11.94 -3.37
C HIS A 191 -7.70 11.21 -2.15
N PRO A 192 -6.90 10.95 -1.10
CA PRO A 192 -7.30 10.07 0.00
C PRO A 192 -8.48 10.61 0.82
N LEU A 193 -8.73 11.94 0.80
CA LEU A 193 -9.91 12.51 1.46
C LEU A 193 -11.24 12.03 0.85
N LEU A 194 -11.27 11.64 -0.42
CA LEU A 194 -12.47 11.09 -1.07
C LEU A 194 -12.78 9.65 -0.63
N TRP A 195 -11.89 9.02 0.10
CA TRP A 195 -12.01 7.64 0.59
C TRP A 195 -12.43 7.59 2.07
N LEU A 196 -12.58 8.75 2.72
CA LEU A 196 -13.08 8.83 4.08
C LEU A 196 -14.61 8.83 4.06
N ASN A 197 -15.23 7.90 4.79
CA ASN A 197 -16.68 7.82 5.00
C ASN A 197 -17.09 8.65 6.21
#